data_2cdfc496a665da531239a874f42f8203
#
_entry.id   2cdfc496a665da531239a874f42f8203
#
_cell.length_a   1.000
_cell.length_b   1.000
_cell.length_c   1.000
_cell.angle_alpha   90.00
_cell.angle_beta   90.00
_cell.angle_gamma   90.00
#
_symmetry.space_group_name_H-M   'P 1'
#
loop_
_entity.id
_entity.type
_entity.pdbx_description
1 polymer ?
#
loop_
_entity_poly.entity_id
_entity_poly.type
_entity_poly.pdbx_seq_one_letter_code
_entity_poly.pdbx_strand_id
1 'polypeptide(L)'
;MGLPRSGVLVFGLVCVFQLSHSSSDDDFTKVRAVNLGGWLVVEGWIKPSLFDGISNGDMLDGTQVQLKSVGLQKYLSANGGGGGNLTVDQDVASTWETFRLWRVSYREYQFRCIKGQFLTASNGDVISATADSPGDTETFYIERNNSMLHIKLLNGGYLQPGWDDGMATFEMTIVANNLHGDYQLANGLGPDQAMVVLTEHRKNFITGKDFYFLSKNGINAVRIPVGWWIAYDPNPPAPFVTGSLDTLDRAFYWAQIYGLKCIIDLHAAPGSQNGMEHSASRDGSVDWPSPANIEKTLDVINFLAQRYANNPSLLGIELLNEPSAGAVPLGTLVSYYKTGYQIVRSYSDKAYVIFCQRIGNADPMELYQADLGPTNTVVDLHYYNLFDPFFEKLNATENIQFIYNNRMPQVQALDKANGPLVFIGEWVNEWNVTDASQTEYQLFGKAQLEVYGEASFGWSYWTVRCNSVHWDYEWNKRNRYLIGGSPLESPKYMLLVAGCLLYLLFILT
;
A
#
# COMPACT_ATOMS: atom_id res chain seq x y z
N MET A 1 -58.85 35.70 56.64
CA MET A 1 -57.45 35.68 57.09
C MET A 1 -56.75 34.60 56.39
N GLY A 2 -56.07 34.86 55.33
CA GLY A 2 -55.36 33.89 54.53
C GLY A 2 -54.01 34.49 54.08
N LEU A 3 -52.97 33.89 54.50
CA LEU A 3 -51.58 34.27 54.14
C LEU A 3 -51.23 33.83 52.71
N PRO A 4 -50.48 34.57 51.97
CA PRO A 4 -50.06 34.25 50.61
C PRO A 4 -48.87 33.30 50.61
N ARG A 5 -48.92 32.26 49.71
CA ARG A 5 -47.79 31.38 49.42
C ARG A 5 -46.83 32.10 48.44
N SER A 6 -45.59 32.27 48.90
CA SER A 6 -44.48 32.76 48.08
C SER A 6 -44.05 31.65 47.12
N GLY A 7 -44.23 31.85 45.83
CA GLY A 7 -43.66 30.98 44.78
C GLY A 7 -42.24 31.44 44.49
N VAL A 8 -41.28 30.56 44.69
CA VAL A 8 -39.88 30.75 44.26
C VAL A 8 -39.79 30.35 42.80
N LEU A 9 -39.62 31.32 41.91
CA LEU A 9 -39.26 31.11 40.49
C LEU A 9 -37.75 30.84 40.40
N VAL A 10 -37.39 29.60 40.03
CA VAL A 10 -36.00 29.27 39.67
C VAL A 10 -35.84 29.58 38.22
N PHE A 11 -35.14 30.65 37.89
CA PHE A 11 -34.65 30.94 36.54
C PHE A 11 -33.42 30.07 36.24
N GLY A 12 -33.59 29.04 35.47
CA GLY A 12 -32.46 28.29 34.88
C GLY A 12 -31.81 29.11 33.77
N LEU A 13 -30.63 29.66 34.04
CA LEU A 13 -29.81 30.32 33.04
C LEU A 13 -29.15 29.23 32.17
N VAL A 14 -29.68 28.98 30.97
CA VAL A 14 -29.02 28.15 29.98
C VAL A 14 -27.99 29.03 29.26
N CYS A 15 -26.72 28.93 29.69
CA CYS A 15 -25.62 29.53 28.95
C CYS A 15 -25.32 28.66 27.71
N VAL A 16 -25.86 29.09 26.57
CA VAL A 16 -25.42 28.57 25.28
C VAL A 16 -24.09 29.23 24.96
N PHE A 17 -23.00 28.55 25.23
CA PHE A 17 -21.70 28.93 24.68
C PHE A 17 -21.67 28.67 23.18
N GLN A 18 -21.95 29.69 22.39
CA GLN A 18 -21.50 29.71 21.00
C GLN A 18 -19.98 29.85 21.00
N LEU A 19 -19.26 28.78 20.84
CA LEU A 19 -17.86 28.82 20.46
C LEU A 19 -17.79 29.34 19.02
N SER A 20 -17.69 30.65 18.86
CA SER A 20 -17.25 31.26 17.63
C SER A 20 -15.79 30.86 17.43
N HIS A 21 -15.55 29.82 16.66
CA HIS A 21 -14.26 29.61 16.06
C HIS A 21 -14.07 30.73 15.02
N SER A 22 -13.34 31.76 15.40
CA SER A 22 -12.67 32.60 14.43
C SER A 22 -11.55 31.74 13.86
N SER A 23 -11.79 31.18 12.65
CA SER A 23 -10.71 30.67 11.82
C SER A 23 -9.86 31.87 11.39
N SER A 24 -8.83 32.17 12.17
CA SER A 24 -7.64 32.81 11.63
C SER A 24 -7.06 31.86 10.58
N ASP A 25 -6.63 32.37 9.44
CA ASP A 25 -5.93 31.66 8.38
C ASP A 25 -5.01 30.62 8.97
N ASP A 26 -5.19 29.35 8.51
CA ASP A 26 -4.55 28.18 9.04
C ASP A 26 -3.03 28.34 9.02
N ASP A 27 -2.45 28.52 10.20
CA ASP A 27 -1.04 28.31 10.39
C ASP A 27 -0.79 26.80 10.14
N PHE A 28 -0.30 26.48 8.92
CA PHE A 28 -0.13 25.09 8.46
C PHE A 28 0.77 24.33 9.44
N THR A 29 0.17 23.49 10.24
CA THR A 29 0.91 22.61 11.15
C THR A 29 1.47 21.43 10.37
N LYS A 30 2.80 21.28 10.31
CA LYS A 30 3.46 20.15 9.65
C LYS A 30 2.78 18.82 9.98
N VAL A 31 2.61 17.99 8.96
CA VAL A 31 1.97 16.68 9.05
C VAL A 31 2.85 15.73 9.88
N ARG A 32 2.23 15.11 10.85
CA ARG A 32 2.76 13.96 11.57
C ARG A 32 1.75 12.84 11.40
N ALA A 33 2.00 11.97 10.45
CA ALA A 33 1.05 10.93 10.07
C ALA A 33 1.55 9.52 10.38
N VAL A 34 0.62 8.58 10.29
CA VAL A 34 0.90 7.15 10.26
C VAL A 34 0.12 6.53 9.11
N ASN A 35 0.77 5.65 8.37
CA ASN A 35 0.15 4.89 7.30
C ASN A 35 -0.78 3.81 7.85
N LEU A 36 -1.90 3.58 7.19
CA LEU A 36 -2.83 2.49 7.49
C LEU A 36 -2.62 1.33 6.52
N GLY A 37 -1.35 0.89 6.37
CA GLY A 37 -0.95 -0.19 5.46
C GLY A 37 -1.57 -1.54 5.81
N GLY A 38 -1.70 -2.42 4.81
CA GLY A 38 -2.25 -3.75 4.95
C GLY A 38 -3.76 -3.80 5.26
N TRP A 39 -4.49 -2.68 5.21
CA TRP A 39 -5.90 -2.59 5.60
C TRP A 39 -6.86 -2.59 4.40
N LEU A 40 -6.85 -1.56 3.56
CA LEU A 40 -7.68 -1.44 2.34
C LEU A 40 -6.93 -1.91 1.09
N VAL A 41 -5.62 -1.99 1.19
CA VAL A 41 -4.74 -2.74 0.29
C VAL A 41 -4.01 -3.76 1.14
N VAL A 42 -4.15 -5.03 0.79
CA VAL A 42 -3.56 -6.15 1.56
C VAL A 42 -2.09 -6.31 1.19
N GLU A 43 -1.29 -6.51 2.25
CA GLU A 43 0.11 -6.90 2.16
C GLU A 43 0.34 -8.10 3.10
N GLY A 44 0.64 -9.25 2.51
CA GLY A 44 0.69 -10.51 3.25
C GLY A 44 1.75 -10.52 4.36
N TRP A 45 2.85 -9.80 4.19
CA TRP A 45 3.89 -9.70 5.22
C TRP A 45 3.43 -8.88 6.44
N ILE A 46 2.50 -7.93 6.27
CA ILE A 46 1.88 -7.19 7.39
C ILE A 46 0.95 -8.10 8.18
N LYS A 47 0.14 -8.92 7.49
CA LYS A 47 -0.79 -9.86 8.11
C LYS A 47 -0.82 -11.22 7.39
N PRO A 48 0.19 -12.07 7.59
CA PRO A 48 0.32 -13.36 6.89
C PRO A 48 -0.89 -14.29 7.06
N SER A 49 -1.53 -14.24 8.23
CA SER A 49 -2.67 -15.12 8.54
C SER A 49 -3.91 -14.94 7.65
N LEU A 50 -3.94 -13.90 6.81
CA LEU A 50 -5.02 -13.75 5.81
C LEU A 50 -4.94 -14.84 4.72
N PHE A 51 -3.77 -15.39 4.48
CA PHE A 51 -3.51 -16.40 3.44
C PHE A 51 -3.63 -17.84 3.97
N ASP A 52 -3.89 -18.00 5.28
CA ASP A 52 -4.07 -19.31 5.89
C ASP A 52 -5.29 -20.03 5.29
N GLY A 53 -5.11 -21.33 5.00
CA GLY A 53 -6.20 -22.18 4.51
C GLY A 53 -6.53 -22.05 3.02
N ILE A 54 -5.79 -21.25 2.24
CA ILE A 54 -5.92 -21.24 0.78
C ILE A 54 -5.40 -22.57 0.23
N SER A 55 -6.27 -23.32 -0.48
CA SER A 55 -5.89 -24.59 -1.12
C SER A 55 -4.82 -24.33 -2.18
N ASN A 56 -3.71 -25.09 -2.17
CA ASN A 56 -2.52 -24.81 -2.98
C ASN A 56 -2.05 -23.35 -2.86
N GLY A 57 -1.95 -22.85 -1.61
CA GLY A 57 -1.54 -21.47 -1.33
C GLY A 57 -0.08 -21.16 -1.68
N ASP A 58 0.71 -22.17 -2.00
CA ASP A 58 2.07 -22.05 -2.56
C ASP A 58 2.06 -21.89 -4.11
N MET A 59 0.90 -21.92 -4.74
CA MET A 59 0.71 -21.77 -6.20
C MET A 59 -0.31 -20.65 -6.49
N LEU A 60 -0.15 -19.50 -5.87
CA LEU A 60 -0.96 -18.31 -6.14
C LEU A 60 -0.54 -17.64 -7.45
N ASP A 61 -1.35 -16.68 -7.92
CA ASP A 61 -0.99 -15.86 -9.09
C ASP A 61 0.38 -15.22 -8.89
N GLY A 62 1.20 -15.25 -9.93
CA GLY A 62 2.56 -14.72 -9.93
C GLY A 62 3.64 -15.65 -9.37
N THR A 63 3.26 -16.81 -8.77
CA THR A 63 4.26 -17.81 -8.38
C THR A 63 5.07 -18.23 -9.59
N GLN A 64 6.40 -18.19 -9.46
CA GLN A 64 7.33 -18.59 -10.52
C GLN A 64 7.74 -20.03 -10.32
N VAL A 65 7.56 -20.84 -11.34
CA VAL A 65 7.83 -22.28 -11.30
C VAL A 65 8.72 -22.72 -12.46
N GLN A 66 9.50 -23.78 -12.21
CA GLN A 66 10.26 -24.53 -13.19
C GLN A 66 9.78 -25.98 -13.17
N LEU A 67 9.66 -26.58 -14.36
CA LEU A 67 9.10 -27.92 -14.54
C LEU A 67 10.16 -28.82 -15.18
N LYS A 68 10.61 -29.83 -14.43
CA LYS A 68 11.59 -30.83 -14.92
C LYS A 68 10.91 -32.16 -15.20
N SER A 69 11.01 -32.67 -16.42
CA SER A 69 10.52 -34.02 -16.75
C SER A 69 11.29 -35.07 -15.97
N VAL A 70 10.59 -35.91 -15.22
CA VAL A 70 11.18 -36.99 -14.46
C VAL A 70 11.79 -38.06 -15.38
N GLY A 71 11.13 -38.34 -16.50
CA GLY A 71 11.62 -39.34 -17.47
C GLY A 71 12.86 -38.88 -18.24
N LEU A 72 12.86 -37.64 -18.74
CA LEU A 72 13.94 -37.12 -19.57
C LEU A 72 15.04 -36.41 -18.75
N GLN A 73 14.81 -36.08 -17.49
CA GLN A 73 15.71 -35.29 -16.65
C GLN A 73 16.05 -33.91 -17.25
N LYS A 74 15.17 -33.35 -18.05
CA LYS A 74 15.29 -32.07 -18.76
C LYS A 74 14.15 -31.13 -18.36
N TYR A 75 14.41 -29.84 -18.46
CA TYR A 75 13.42 -28.80 -18.16
C TYR A 75 12.54 -28.46 -19.36
N LEU A 76 11.26 -28.17 -19.07
CA LEU A 76 10.32 -27.56 -20.02
C LEU A 76 10.78 -26.13 -20.31
N SER A 77 10.93 -25.79 -21.60
CA SER A 77 11.45 -24.51 -22.06
C SER A 77 10.53 -23.86 -23.09
N ALA A 78 10.27 -22.55 -22.89
CA ALA A 78 9.74 -21.66 -23.91
C ALA A 78 10.91 -20.95 -24.61
N ASN A 79 11.54 -21.65 -25.58
CA ASN A 79 12.76 -21.17 -26.24
C ASN A 79 12.63 -19.74 -26.75
N GLY A 80 13.65 -18.91 -26.50
CA GLY A 80 13.62 -17.49 -26.81
C GLY A 80 12.68 -16.68 -25.92
N GLY A 81 12.11 -17.29 -24.88
CA GLY A 81 11.19 -16.66 -23.93
C GLY A 81 9.73 -16.60 -24.39
N GLY A 82 9.38 -17.29 -25.44
CA GLY A 82 8.04 -17.35 -26.07
C GLY A 82 8.08 -17.06 -27.57
N GLY A 83 6.91 -17.18 -28.23
CA GLY A 83 6.73 -16.98 -29.68
C GLY A 83 6.92 -18.25 -30.49
N GLY A 84 7.05 -19.42 -29.86
CA GLY A 84 7.28 -20.69 -30.53
C GLY A 84 6.81 -21.91 -29.75
N ASN A 85 7.18 -23.09 -30.26
CA ASN A 85 6.87 -24.36 -29.61
C ASN A 85 7.70 -24.54 -28.34
N LEU A 86 7.14 -25.26 -27.38
CA LEU A 86 7.87 -25.71 -26.20
C LEU A 86 8.80 -26.86 -26.51
N THR A 87 9.88 -26.96 -25.76
CA THR A 87 10.79 -28.13 -25.81
C THR A 87 11.04 -28.63 -24.38
N VAL A 88 11.53 -29.88 -24.29
CA VAL A 88 11.98 -30.50 -23.02
C VAL A 88 13.40 -31.02 -23.23
N ASP A 89 14.36 -30.12 -23.38
CA ASP A 89 15.72 -30.41 -23.81
C ASP A 89 16.81 -29.71 -22.98
N GLN A 90 16.46 -28.83 -22.05
CA GLN A 90 17.43 -28.07 -21.28
C GLN A 90 17.91 -28.82 -20.05
N ASP A 91 19.23 -28.85 -19.82
CA ASP A 91 19.84 -29.45 -18.61
C ASP A 91 19.76 -28.55 -17.38
N VAL A 92 19.73 -27.25 -17.62
CA VAL A 92 19.73 -26.21 -16.58
C VAL A 92 18.60 -25.22 -16.86
N ALA A 93 17.81 -24.94 -15.84
CA ALA A 93 16.75 -23.95 -15.95
C ALA A 93 17.28 -22.53 -15.83
N SER A 94 16.71 -21.64 -16.62
CA SER A 94 16.97 -20.21 -16.66
C SER A 94 15.66 -19.43 -16.79
N THR A 95 15.67 -18.24 -17.34
CA THR A 95 14.46 -17.42 -17.56
C THR A 95 13.47 -18.01 -18.55
N TRP A 96 13.92 -18.82 -19.53
CA TRP A 96 13.04 -19.43 -20.52
C TRP A 96 12.33 -20.70 -20.00
N GLU A 97 12.87 -21.30 -18.96
CA GLU A 97 12.33 -22.44 -18.24
C GLU A 97 11.49 -22.03 -17.03
N THR A 98 11.40 -20.73 -16.76
CA THR A 98 10.62 -20.17 -15.63
C THR A 98 9.30 -19.59 -16.11
N PHE A 99 8.21 -20.12 -15.57
CA PHE A 99 6.84 -19.73 -15.90
C PHE A 99 6.19 -19.06 -14.71
N ARG A 100 5.40 -18.01 -14.96
CA ARG A 100 4.53 -17.37 -13.95
C ARG A 100 3.16 -18.04 -14.00
N LEU A 101 2.66 -18.42 -12.84
CA LEU A 101 1.33 -19.02 -12.74
C LEU A 101 0.25 -17.94 -12.73
N TRP A 102 -0.80 -18.17 -13.50
CA TRP A 102 -2.08 -17.53 -13.38
C TRP A 102 -3.10 -18.57 -12.92
N ARG A 103 -3.61 -18.38 -11.70
CA ARG A 103 -4.56 -19.30 -11.09
C ARG A 103 -5.98 -19.04 -11.63
N VAL A 104 -6.63 -20.04 -12.17
CA VAL A 104 -8.03 -20.02 -12.59
C VAL A 104 -8.91 -20.61 -11.49
N SER A 105 -8.46 -21.73 -10.89
CA SER A 105 -9.06 -22.37 -9.72
C SER A 105 -7.98 -23.04 -8.88
N TYR A 106 -8.36 -23.76 -7.83
CA TYR A 106 -7.39 -24.45 -6.97
C TYR A 106 -6.61 -25.58 -7.69
N ARG A 107 -7.04 -25.99 -8.89
CA ARG A 107 -6.38 -27.01 -9.72
C ARG A 107 -6.17 -26.59 -11.17
N GLU A 108 -6.70 -25.47 -11.61
CA GLU A 108 -6.59 -25.00 -12.99
C GLU A 108 -5.69 -23.77 -13.05
N TYR A 109 -4.72 -23.83 -13.94
CA TYR A 109 -3.67 -22.82 -14.06
C TYR A 109 -3.36 -22.52 -15.51
N GLN A 110 -2.90 -21.29 -15.72
CA GLN A 110 -2.32 -20.83 -16.97
C GLN A 110 -0.86 -20.49 -16.70
N PHE A 111 0.01 -20.80 -17.66
CA PHE A 111 1.45 -20.60 -17.53
C PHE A 111 1.88 -19.46 -18.45
N ARG A 112 2.39 -18.39 -17.89
CA ARG A 112 2.86 -17.23 -18.63
C ARG A 112 4.38 -17.25 -18.73
N CYS A 113 4.94 -17.17 -19.93
CA CYS A 113 6.38 -17.10 -20.16
C CYS A 113 6.91 -15.67 -20.03
N ILE A 114 8.24 -15.48 -20.07
CA ILE A 114 8.90 -14.20 -19.79
C ILE A 114 8.52 -13.09 -20.79
N LYS A 115 8.21 -13.43 -22.05
CA LYS A 115 7.71 -12.46 -23.04
C LYS A 115 6.25 -12.08 -22.86
N GLY A 116 5.57 -12.66 -21.87
CA GLY A 116 4.18 -12.33 -21.56
C GLY A 116 3.15 -13.24 -22.25
N GLN A 117 3.57 -14.12 -23.15
CA GLN A 117 2.69 -15.07 -23.84
C GLN A 117 2.39 -16.28 -22.97
N PHE A 118 1.28 -16.96 -23.26
CA PHE A 118 0.80 -18.12 -22.52
C PHE A 118 1.08 -19.41 -23.25
N LEU A 119 1.27 -20.48 -22.48
CA LEU A 119 1.30 -21.83 -23.00
C LEU A 119 -0.07 -22.16 -23.59
N THR A 120 -0.07 -22.65 -24.83
CA THR A 120 -1.28 -22.92 -25.64
C THR A 120 -1.28 -24.35 -26.11
N ALA A 121 -2.36 -25.08 -25.82
CA ALA A 121 -2.65 -26.41 -26.34
C ALA A 121 -3.66 -26.30 -27.49
N SER A 122 -3.20 -25.91 -28.68
CA SER A 122 -4.04 -25.85 -29.87
C SER A 122 -4.38 -27.28 -30.34
N ASN A 123 -5.39 -27.45 -31.23
CA ASN A 123 -5.81 -28.73 -31.79
C ASN A 123 -4.64 -29.43 -32.53
N GLY A 124 -3.85 -30.16 -31.80
CA GLY A 124 -2.66 -30.86 -32.31
C GLY A 124 -1.72 -31.26 -31.17
N ASP A 125 -0.73 -32.08 -31.51
CA ASP A 125 0.16 -32.74 -30.57
C ASP A 125 1.29 -31.83 -30.03
N VAL A 126 1.27 -30.53 -30.32
CA VAL A 126 2.36 -29.60 -29.97
C VAL A 126 1.85 -28.46 -29.11
N ILE A 127 2.46 -28.27 -27.95
CA ILE A 127 2.22 -27.09 -27.09
C ILE A 127 3.15 -25.96 -27.53
N SER A 128 2.61 -24.75 -27.62
CA SER A 128 3.36 -23.53 -27.96
C SER A 128 3.20 -22.48 -26.89
N ALA A 129 4.09 -21.48 -26.88
CA ALA A 129 3.98 -20.29 -26.04
C ALA A 129 3.70 -19.07 -26.94
N THR A 130 2.48 -18.96 -27.48
CA THR A 130 2.15 -18.01 -28.55
C THR A 130 0.92 -17.17 -28.32
N ALA A 131 0.06 -17.50 -27.34
CA ALA A 131 -1.14 -16.72 -27.04
C ALA A 131 -0.81 -15.47 -26.22
N ASP A 132 -1.25 -14.31 -26.69
CA ASP A 132 -1.11 -13.03 -25.97
C ASP A 132 -2.16 -12.86 -24.87
N SER A 133 -3.27 -13.60 -24.95
CA SER A 133 -4.34 -13.63 -23.97
C SER A 133 -4.77 -15.06 -23.67
N PRO A 134 -4.96 -15.45 -22.41
CA PRO A 134 -5.32 -16.83 -22.09
C PRO A 134 -6.82 -17.09 -22.23
N GLY A 135 -7.15 -18.31 -22.63
CA GLY A 135 -8.49 -18.85 -22.71
C GLY A 135 -8.51 -20.33 -22.31
N ASP A 136 -9.47 -21.09 -22.84
CA ASP A 136 -9.61 -22.51 -22.54
C ASP A 136 -8.40 -23.33 -23.03
N THR A 137 -7.84 -22.98 -24.17
CA THR A 137 -6.66 -23.66 -24.75
C THR A 137 -5.37 -23.37 -24.00
N GLU A 138 -5.34 -22.36 -23.15
CA GLU A 138 -4.22 -21.96 -22.30
C GLU A 138 -4.40 -22.42 -20.84
N THR A 139 -5.54 -23.08 -20.53
CA THR A 139 -5.86 -23.55 -19.18
C THR A 139 -5.52 -25.03 -19.02
N PHE A 140 -4.75 -25.34 -18.00
CA PHE A 140 -4.26 -26.67 -17.69
C PHE A 140 -4.72 -27.10 -16.31
N TYR A 141 -5.13 -28.36 -16.17
CA TYR A 141 -5.47 -28.96 -14.89
C TYR A 141 -4.23 -29.63 -14.29
N ILE A 142 -3.90 -29.31 -13.05
CA ILE A 142 -2.74 -29.84 -12.33
C ILE A 142 -3.18 -30.92 -11.35
N GLU A 143 -2.72 -32.15 -11.56
CA GLU A 143 -2.80 -33.24 -10.60
C GLU A 143 -1.46 -33.31 -9.85
N ARG A 144 -1.46 -32.93 -8.56
CA ARG A 144 -0.25 -32.74 -7.76
C ARG A 144 -0.17 -33.72 -6.60
N ASN A 145 1.05 -34.26 -6.39
CA ASN A 145 1.45 -34.97 -5.17
C ASN A 145 2.83 -34.45 -4.73
N ASN A 146 2.85 -33.58 -3.72
CA ASN A 146 4.02 -32.80 -3.29
C ASN A 146 4.61 -31.97 -4.44
N SER A 147 5.90 -32.17 -4.78
CA SER A 147 6.58 -31.54 -5.91
C SER A 147 6.30 -32.21 -7.25
N MET A 148 5.76 -33.42 -7.26
CA MET A 148 5.45 -34.17 -8.47
C MET A 148 4.07 -33.82 -8.99
N LEU A 149 3.95 -33.60 -10.30
CA LEU A 149 2.69 -33.24 -10.91
C LEU A 149 2.52 -33.84 -12.32
N HIS A 150 1.26 -34.02 -12.70
CA HIS A 150 0.84 -34.26 -14.04
C HIS A 150 0.04 -33.05 -14.54
N ILE A 151 0.31 -32.62 -15.76
CA ILE A 151 -0.36 -31.49 -16.39
C ILE A 151 -1.34 -32.01 -17.40
N LYS A 152 -2.61 -31.83 -17.17
CA LYS A 152 -3.69 -32.30 -18.01
C LYS A 152 -4.30 -31.15 -18.80
N LEU A 153 -4.53 -31.39 -20.06
CA LEU A 153 -5.23 -30.48 -20.96
C LEU A 153 -6.75 -30.55 -20.70
N LEU A 154 -7.49 -29.51 -20.98
CA LEU A 154 -8.95 -29.52 -20.85
C LEU A 154 -9.66 -30.57 -21.75
N ASN A 155 -9.07 -30.92 -22.90
CA ASN A 155 -9.54 -31.98 -23.79
C ASN A 155 -9.32 -33.40 -23.24
N GLY A 156 -8.68 -33.57 -22.07
CA GLY A 156 -8.43 -34.83 -21.39
C GLY A 156 -7.05 -35.45 -21.66
N GLY A 157 -6.25 -34.91 -22.57
CA GLY A 157 -4.85 -35.33 -22.79
C GLY A 157 -3.91 -34.84 -21.71
N TYR A 158 -2.71 -35.40 -21.64
CA TYR A 158 -1.65 -34.95 -20.74
C TYR A 158 -0.50 -34.29 -21.50
N LEU A 159 0.13 -33.31 -20.90
CA LEU A 159 1.39 -32.74 -21.40
C LEU A 159 2.47 -33.81 -21.35
N GLN A 160 3.08 -34.12 -22.52
CA GLN A 160 4.10 -35.14 -22.66
C GLN A 160 5.30 -34.62 -23.46
N PRO A 161 6.53 -34.94 -23.06
CA PRO A 161 7.70 -34.68 -23.87
C PRO A 161 7.90 -35.81 -24.90
N GLY A 162 7.29 -35.73 -26.08
CA GLY A 162 7.43 -36.73 -27.17
C GLY A 162 6.19 -37.57 -27.41
N TRP A 163 6.34 -38.62 -28.21
CA TRP A 163 5.26 -39.47 -28.77
C TRP A 163 4.89 -40.71 -27.92
N ASP A 164 5.32 -40.78 -26.67
CA ASP A 164 5.02 -41.92 -25.80
C ASP A 164 3.59 -41.80 -25.23
N ASP A 165 2.82 -42.88 -25.29
CA ASP A 165 1.41 -42.95 -24.85
C ASP A 165 1.25 -42.93 -23.32
N GLY A 166 2.29 -42.58 -22.59
CA GLY A 166 2.32 -42.50 -21.11
C GLY A 166 2.00 -41.12 -20.55
N MET A 167 1.54 -41.07 -19.31
CA MET A 167 1.35 -39.85 -18.55
C MET A 167 2.71 -39.36 -18.04
N ALA A 168 3.20 -38.21 -18.53
CA ALA A 168 4.47 -37.66 -18.07
C ALA A 168 4.36 -37.06 -16.68
N THR A 169 5.33 -37.35 -15.83
CA THR A 169 5.50 -36.73 -14.50
C THR A 169 6.53 -35.62 -14.61
N PHE A 170 6.18 -34.47 -14.08
CA PHE A 170 7.09 -33.34 -13.90
C PHE A 170 7.39 -33.12 -12.44
N GLU A 171 8.62 -32.80 -12.11
CA GLU A 171 9.02 -32.26 -10.84
C GLU A 171 8.95 -30.73 -10.92
N MET A 172 8.14 -30.10 -10.04
CA MET A 172 7.99 -28.66 -9.98
C MET A 172 8.90 -28.07 -8.90
N THR A 173 9.69 -27.09 -9.26
CA THR A 173 10.44 -26.23 -8.34
C THR A 173 9.79 -24.85 -8.29
N ILE A 174 9.44 -24.37 -7.12
CA ILE A 174 9.01 -22.99 -6.91
C ILE A 174 10.27 -22.12 -6.78
N VAL A 175 10.44 -21.19 -7.71
CA VAL A 175 11.60 -20.27 -7.77
C VAL A 175 11.33 -19.00 -6.95
N ALA A 176 10.10 -18.49 -7.03
CA ALA A 176 9.65 -17.35 -6.27
C ALA A 176 8.15 -17.44 -6.00
N ASN A 177 7.76 -17.04 -4.79
CA ASN A 177 6.36 -16.93 -4.35
C ASN A 177 6.24 -15.78 -3.34
N ASN A 178 6.49 -14.55 -3.79
CA ASN A 178 6.59 -13.35 -2.95
C ASN A 178 5.42 -12.37 -3.15
N LEU A 179 4.50 -12.65 -4.08
CA LEU A 179 3.31 -11.83 -4.25
C LEU A 179 2.18 -12.33 -3.35
N HIS A 180 1.91 -11.60 -2.30
CA HIS A 180 0.84 -11.87 -1.33
C HIS A 180 0.00 -10.61 -1.10
N GLY A 181 -0.59 -10.06 -2.19
CA GLY A 181 -1.47 -8.88 -2.17
C GLY A 181 -2.95 -9.21 -2.30
N ASP A 182 -3.76 -8.17 -2.50
CA ASP A 182 -5.22 -8.31 -2.71
C ASP A 182 -5.59 -9.26 -3.83
N TYR A 183 -4.84 -9.20 -4.95
CA TYR A 183 -5.13 -10.06 -6.09
C TYR A 183 -5.00 -11.53 -5.72
N GLN A 184 -3.85 -11.90 -5.14
CA GLN A 184 -3.55 -13.28 -4.75
C GLN A 184 -4.50 -13.79 -3.68
N LEU A 185 -4.82 -12.95 -2.69
CA LEU A 185 -5.75 -13.31 -1.62
C LEU A 185 -7.15 -13.56 -2.17
N ALA A 186 -7.70 -12.59 -2.89
CA ALA A 186 -9.08 -12.67 -3.38
C ALA A 186 -9.27 -13.78 -4.41
N ASN A 187 -8.33 -13.91 -5.37
CA ASN A 187 -8.37 -14.98 -6.36
C ASN A 187 -8.10 -16.36 -5.74
N GLY A 188 -7.19 -16.43 -4.77
CA GLY A 188 -6.82 -17.67 -4.08
C GLY A 188 -7.97 -18.25 -3.25
N LEU A 189 -8.72 -17.40 -2.57
CA LEU A 189 -9.89 -17.78 -1.77
C LEU A 189 -11.16 -18.02 -2.62
N GLY A 190 -11.26 -17.34 -3.77
CA GLY A 190 -12.49 -17.26 -4.55
C GLY A 190 -13.50 -16.25 -3.95
N PRO A 191 -14.52 -15.82 -4.72
CA PRO A 191 -15.34 -14.65 -4.41
C PRO A 191 -16.05 -14.71 -3.06
N ASP A 192 -16.66 -15.84 -2.73
CA ASP A 192 -17.48 -15.97 -1.51
C ASP A 192 -16.61 -15.93 -0.26
N GLN A 193 -15.52 -16.68 -0.23
CA GLN A 193 -14.64 -16.72 0.93
C GLN A 193 -13.79 -15.44 1.05
N ALA A 194 -13.35 -14.85 -0.05
CA ALA A 194 -12.69 -13.56 -0.07
C ALA A 194 -13.57 -12.46 0.53
N MET A 195 -14.86 -12.46 0.20
CA MET A 195 -15.84 -11.54 0.80
C MET A 195 -15.88 -11.66 2.31
N VAL A 196 -15.97 -12.88 2.84
CA VAL A 196 -16.02 -13.12 4.30
C VAL A 196 -14.73 -12.67 4.97
N VAL A 197 -13.57 -13.10 4.46
CA VAL A 197 -12.25 -12.83 5.04
C VAL A 197 -11.93 -11.34 5.02
N LEU A 198 -12.13 -10.66 3.87
CA LEU A 198 -11.83 -9.25 3.73
C LEU A 198 -12.82 -8.35 4.47
N THR A 199 -14.09 -8.74 4.58
CA THR A 199 -15.06 -8.01 5.43
C THR A 199 -14.65 -8.05 6.89
N GLU A 200 -14.28 -9.21 7.41
CA GLU A 200 -13.83 -9.37 8.79
C GLU A 200 -12.50 -8.63 9.03
N HIS A 201 -11.57 -8.70 8.08
CA HIS A 201 -10.31 -7.97 8.13
C HIS A 201 -10.54 -6.46 8.19
N ARG A 202 -11.30 -5.90 7.26
CA ARG A 202 -11.61 -4.46 7.19
C ARG A 202 -12.34 -3.94 8.43
N LYS A 203 -13.10 -4.80 9.12
CA LYS A 203 -13.82 -4.47 10.34
C LYS A 203 -12.93 -4.42 11.57
N ASN A 204 -11.94 -5.31 11.68
CA ASN A 204 -11.22 -5.57 12.93
C ASN A 204 -9.74 -5.21 12.91
N PHE A 205 -9.10 -5.11 11.75
CA PHE A 205 -7.65 -4.88 11.68
C PHE A 205 -7.29 -3.46 12.13
N ILE A 206 -7.97 -2.44 11.58
CA ILE A 206 -7.87 -1.05 12.02
C ILE A 206 -9.26 -0.57 12.44
N THR A 207 -9.34 0.11 13.57
CA THR A 207 -10.59 0.50 14.22
C THR A 207 -10.52 1.94 14.73
N GLY A 208 -11.63 2.49 15.20
CA GLY A 208 -11.66 3.80 15.85
C GLY A 208 -10.75 3.90 17.10
N LYS A 209 -10.36 2.76 17.72
CA LYS A 209 -9.40 2.78 18.83
C LYS A 209 -7.99 3.16 18.38
N ASP A 210 -7.62 2.78 17.16
CA ASP A 210 -6.34 3.13 16.56
C ASP A 210 -6.28 4.63 16.28
N PHE A 211 -7.34 5.21 15.72
CA PHE A 211 -7.47 6.65 15.50
C PHE A 211 -7.38 7.44 16.81
N TYR A 212 -8.07 6.97 17.86
CA TYR A 212 -7.94 7.54 19.19
C TYR A 212 -6.51 7.47 19.73
N PHE A 213 -5.86 6.30 19.60
CA PHE A 213 -4.47 6.12 20.03
C PHE A 213 -3.52 7.09 19.29
N LEU A 214 -3.64 7.18 17.97
CA LEU A 214 -2.82 8.08 17.15
C LEU A 214 -2.99 9.54 17.57
N SER A 215 -4.23 10.01 17.71
CA SER A 215 -4.53 11.37 18.16
C SER A 215 -3.92 11.68 19.56
N LYS A 216 -3.98 10.72 20.49
CA LYS A 216 -3.39 10.89 21.84
C LYS A 216 -1.86 10.85 21.86
N ASN A 217 -1.23 10.33 20.80
CA ASN A 217 0.22 10.26 20.67
C ASN A 217 0.81 11.34 19.74
N GLY A 218 0.04 12.43 19.48
CA GLY A 218 0.53 13.60 18.75
C GLY A 218 0.54 13.47 17.25
N ILE A 219 -0.11 12.44 16.72
CA ILE A 219 -0.40 12.28 15.29
C ILE A 219 -1.57 13.19 14.93
N ASN A 220 -1.47 13.90 13.80
CA ASN A 220 -2.48 14.83 13.32
C ASN A 220 -3.09 14.41 11.96
N ALA A 221 -2.53 13.38 11.30
CA ALA A 221 -3.07 12.85 10.06
C ALA A 221 -2.86 11.33 9.97
N VAL A 222 -3.60 10.69 9.06
CA VAL A 222 -3.38 9.31 8.61
C VAL A 222 -3.27 9.29 7.09
N ARG A 223 -2.32 8.50 6.54
CA ARG A 223 -2.23 8.18 5.12
C ARG A 223 -2.90 6.83 4.90
N ILE A 224 -3.84 6.76 3.98
CA ILE A 224 -4.73 5.62 3.81
C ILE A 224 -4.52 5.03 2.41
N PRO A 225 -3.73 3.95 2.29
CA PRO A 225 -3.61 3.20 1.06
C PRO A 225 -4.95 2.66 0.57
N VAL A 226 -5.32 2.94 -0.69
CA VAL A 226 -6.52 2.42 -1.35
C VAL A 226 -6.18 1.80 -2.70
N GLY A 227 -6.95 0.79 -3.10
CA GLY A 227 -6.83 0.21 -4.43
C GLY A 227 -7.84 0.80 -5.40
N TRP A 228 -7.51 0.81 -6.69
CA TRP A 228 -8.34 1.38 -7.75
C TRP A 228 -9.77 0.82 -7.82
N TRP A 229 -9.98 -0.40 -7.37
CA TRP A 229 -11.29 -1.07 -7.35
C TRP A 229 -12.30 -0.40 -6.40
N ILE A 230 -11.84 0.45 -5.48
CA ILE A 230 -12.70 1.21 -4.57
C ILE A 230 -13.71 2.11 -5.30
N ALA A 231 -13.35 2.61 -6.48
CA ALA A 231 -14.22 3.45 -7.30
C ALA A 231 -15.39 2.68 -7.95
N TYR A 232 -15.32 1.36 -7.91
CA TYR A 232 -16.34 0.46 -8.48
C TYR A 232 -17.23 -0.19 -7.43
N ASP A 233 -17.07 0.10 -6.13
CA ASP A 233 -17.99 -0.38 -5.10
C ASP A 233 -19.44 0.11 -5.38
N PRO A 234 -20.47 -0.75 -5.26
CA PRO A 234 -20.44 -2.08 -4.67
C PRO A 234 -20.14 -3.24 -5.63
N ASN A 235 -19.75 -3.01 -6.86
CA ASN A 235 -19.50 -4.02 -7.89
C ASN A 235 -18.07 -3.94 -8.44
N PRO A 236 -17.02 -4.16 -7.61
CA PRO A 236 -15.66 -4.12 -8.09
C PRO A 236 -15.38 -5.24 -9.11
N PRO A 237 -14.47 -5.02 -10.06
CA PRO A 237 -14.10 -6.07 -11.01
C PRO A 237 -13.40 -7.24 -10.29
N ALA A 238 -13.67 -8.46 -10.74
CA ALA A 238 -13.01 -9.66 -10.21
C ALA A 238 -11.47 -9.57 -10.35
N PRO A 239 -10.71 -10.12 -9.38
CA PRO A 239 -11.16 -10.88 -8.21
C PRO A 239 -11.51 -10.02 -6.97
N PHE A 240 -11.42 -8.70 -7.06
CA PHE A 240 -11.63 -7.81 -5.93
C PHE A 240 -13.05 -7.89 -5.39
N VAL A 241 -13.22 -7.65 -4.07
CA VAL A 241 -14.51 -7.72 -3.40
C VAL A 241 -14.91 -6.37 -2.80
N THR A 242 -16.21 -6.13 -2.73
CA THR A 242 -16.81 -4.86 -2.26
C THR A 242 -16.52 -4.57 -0.78
N GLY A 243 -16.77 -3.33 -0.35
CA GLY A 243 -16.71 -2.86 1.04
C GLY A 243 -15.48 -2.01 1.38
N SER A 244 -14.61 -1.74 0.39
CA SER A 244 -13.47 -0.83 0.58
C SER A 244 -13.94 0.62 0.78
N LEU A 245 -14.93 1.06 0.01
CA LEU A 245 -15.46 2.42 0.07
C LEU A 245 -16.14 2.72 1.40
N ASP A 246 -17.02 1.83 1.89
CA ASP A 246 -17.66 1.98 3.20
C ASP A 246 -16.64 2.01 4.34
N THR A 247 -15.53 1.32 4.17
CA THR A 247 -14.46 1.31 5.15
C THR A 247 -13.66 2.60 5.12
N LEU A 248 -13.39 3.17 3.96
CA LEU A 248 -12.78 4.49 3.82
C LEU A 248 -13.68 5.59 4.41
N ASP A 249 -15.00 5.54 4.16
CA ASP A 249 -15.96 6.47 4.79
C ASP A 249 -15.91 6.41 6.32
N ARG A 250 -15.79 5.19 6.89
CA ARG A 250 -15.61 5.03 8.34
C ARG A 250 -14.30 5.61 8.85
N ALA A 251 -13.22 5.51 8.08
CA ALA A 251 -11.94 6.13 8.44
C ALA A 251 -12.07 7.66 8.54
N PHE A 252 -12.74 8.29 7.58
CA PHE A 252 -13.03 9.72 7.60
C PHE A 252 -13.92 10.11 8.79
N TYR A 253 -14.92 9.30 9.11
CA TYR A 253 -15.75 9.51 10.29
C TYR A 253 -14.95 9.46 11.59
N TRP A 254 -14.05 8.46 11.75
CA TRP A 254 -13.18 8.41 12.93
C TRP A 254 -12.15 9.55 12.97
N ALA A 255 -11.60 9.91 11.82
CA ALA A 255 -10.70 11.06 11.72
C ALA A 255 -11.38 12.35 12.21
N GLN A 256 -12.61 12.60 11.79
CA GLN A 256 -13.39 13.75 12.26
C GLN A 256 -13.63 13.72 13.78
N ILE A 257 -13.98 12.56 14.35
CA ILE A 257 -14.21 12.41 15.80
C ILE A 257 -12.95 12.72 16.60
N TYR A 258 -11.78 12.27 16.13
CA TYR A 258 -10.54 12.37 16.88
C TYR A 258 -9.64 13.54 16.45
N GLY A 259 -10.13 14.41 15.56
CA GLY A 259 -9.41 15.60 15.10
C GLY A 259 -8.21 15.30 14.21
N LEU A 260 -8.26 14.19 13.44
CA LEU A 260 -7.24 13.81 12.49
C LEU A 260 -7.62 14.24 11.06
N LYS A 261 -6.61 14.44 10.21
CA LYS A 261 -6.78 14.60 8.77
C LYS A 261 -6.50 13.29 8.05
N CYS A 262 -7.00 13.15 6.83
CA CYS A 262 -6.81 12.00 5.96
C CYS A 262 -6.08 12.40 4.69
N ILE A 263 -5.04 11.67 4.33
CA ILE A 263 -4.45 11.63 3.00
C ILE A 263 -4.95 10.33 2.35
N ILE A 264 -5.66 10.44 1.24
CA ILE A 264 -6.02 9.27 0.42
C ILE A 264 -4.84 9.00 -0.51
N ASP A 265 -4.31 7.79 -0.46
CA ASP A 265 -3.21 7.35 -1.29
C ASP A 265 -3.68 6.27 -2.27
N LEU A 266 -3.63 6.55 -3.58
CA LEU A 266 -3.87 5.52 -4.58
C LEU A 266 -2.66 4.57 -4.64
N HIS A 267 -2.69 3.57 -3.79
CA HIS A 267 -1.58 2.65 -3.55
C HIS A 267 -1.46 1.54 -4.60
N ALA A 268 -2.58 1.15 -5.18
CA ALA A 268 -2.65 0.15 -6.25
C ALA A 268 -3.48 0.68 -7.42
N ALA A 269 -2.89 0.77 -8.60
CA ALA A 269 -3.53 1.23 -9.83
C ALA A 269 -3.80 0.08 -10.82
N PRO A 270 -4.74 0.24 -11.78
CA PRO A 270 -5.00 -0.75 -12.82
C PRO A 270 -3.71 -1.15 -13.54
N GLY A 271 -3.46 -2.44 -13.67
CA GLY A 271 -2.26 -2.95 -14.33
C GLY A 271 -0.98 -2.88 -13.49
N SER A 272 -1.05 -2.44 -12.25
CA SER A 272 0.08 -2.28 -11.32
C SER A 272 1.17 -1.32 -11.83
N GLN A 273 1.52 -0.35 -11.03
CA GLN A 273 2.55 0.66 -11.35
C GLN A 273 3.97 0.23 -10.99
N ASN A 274 4.16 -0.84 -10.22
CA ASN A 274 5.50 -1.28 -9.82
C ASN A 274 5.72 -2.80 -9.81
N GLY A 275 4.67 -3.62 -10.06
CA GLY A 275 4.76 -5.07 -10.09
C GLY A 275 4.80 -5.75 -8.72
N MET A 276 4.68 -4.99 -7.63
CA MET A 276 4.74 -5.50 -6.27
C MET A 276 3.36 -5.90 -5.73
N GLU A 277 3.32 -6.58 -4.59
CA GLU A 277 2.08 -7.03 -3.95
C GLU A 277 1.19 -5.87 -3.50
N HIS A 278 1.77 -4.80 -2.95
CA HIS A 278 1.05 -3.61 -2.50
C HIS A 278 0.44 -2.78 -3.66
N SER A 279 0.87 -2.99 -4.90
CA SER A 279 0.20 -2.46 -6.09
C SER A 279 -0.82 -3.42 -6.69
N ALA A 280 -1.14 -4.50 -5.96
CA ALA A 280 -2.05 -5.57 -6.36
C ALA A 280 -1.69 -6.18 -7.75
N SER A 281 -0.41 -6.29 -8.06
CA SER A 281 0.04 -6.93 -9.29
C SER A 281 -0.39 -8.39 -9.31
N ARG A 282 -0.93 -8.86 -10.45
CA ARG A 282 -1.32 -10.25 -10.59
C ARG A 282 -0.10 -11.18 -10.61
N ASP A 283 0.96 -10.81 -11.34
CA ASP A 283 2.08 -11.73 -11.62
C ASP A 283 3.46 -11.06 -11.63
N GLY A 284 3.56 -9.85 -11.08
CA GLY A 284 4.79 -9.05 -11.09
C GLY A 284 4.98 -8.19 -12.33
N SER A 285 4.01 -8.19 -13.26
CA SER A 285 4.02 -7.30 -14.43
C SER A 285 3.66 -5.88 -14.05
N VAL A 286 4.18 -4.91 -14.82
CA VAL A 286 3.90 -3.48 -14.70
C VAL A 286 3.23 -3.02 -16.00
N ASP A 287 1.90 -3.07 -16.02
CA ASP A 287 1.08 -2.72 -17.19
C ASP A 287 0.37 -1.36 -17.03
N TRP A 288 0.58 -0.65 -15.90
CA TRP A 288 -0.02 0.66 -15.63
C TRP A 288 0.29 1.71 -16.70
N PRO A 289 1.51 1.80 -17.30
CA PRO A 289 1.81 2.85 -18.28
C PRO A 289 0.99 2.79 -19.58
N SER A 290 0.14 1.76 -19.74
CA SER A 290 -0.74 1.69 -20.91
C SER A 290 -1.80 2.82 -20.87
N PRO A 291 -2.18 3.39 -22.04
CA PRO A 291 -3.17 4.47 -22.09
C PRO A 291 -4.50 4.12 -21.41
N ALA A 292 -4.98 2.88 -21.59
CA ALA A 292 -6.23 2.42 -20.99
C ALA A 292 -6.18 2.34 -19.45
N ASN A 293 -5.04 1.94 -18.88
CA ASN A 293 -4.88 1.88 -17.42
C ASN A 293 -4.70 3.27 -16.82
N ILE A 294 -4.02 4.18 -17.51
CA ILE A 294 -3.89 5.58 -17.11
C ILE A 294 -5.26 6.26 -17.08
N GLU A 295 -6.09 6.08 -18.14
CA GLU A 295 -7.45 6.61 -18.20
C GLU A 295 -8.30 6.12 -17.02
N LYS A 296 -8.32 4.80 -16.77
CA LYS A 296 -9.02 4.24 -15.61
C LYS A 296 -8.50 4.79 -14.28
N THR A 297 -7.20 5.04 -14.17
CA THR A 297 -6.62 5.63 -12.96
C THR A 297 -7.11 7.05 -12.74
N LEU A 298 -7.18 7.85 -13.81
CA LEU A 298 -7.74 9.21 -13.75
C LEU A 298 -9.24 9.21 -13.36
N ASP A 299 -10.02 8.23 -13.82
CA ASP A 299 -11.42 8.05 -13.38
C ASP A 299 -11.50 7.75 -11.88
N VAL A 300 -10.60 6.95 -11.34
CA VAL A 300 -10.51 6.68 -9.89
C VAL A 300 -10.18 7.95 -9.11
N ILE A 301 -9.20 8.72 -9.56
CA ILE A 301 -8.87 10.02 -8.94
C ILE A 301 -10.06 10.98 -9.00
N ASN A 302 -10.75 11.04 -10.14
CA ASN A 302 -11.96 11.85 -10.29
C ASN A 302 -13.06 11.43 -9.29
N PHE A 303 -13.30 10.14 -9.15
CA PHE A 303 -14.26 9.59 -8.19
C PHE A 303 -13.92 9.98 -6.74
N LEU A 304 -12.67 9.78 -6.33
CA LEU A 304 -12.20 10.07 -4.96
C LEU A 304 -12.23 11.57 -4.67
N ALA A 305 -11.78 12.40 -5.62
CA ALA A 305 -11.80 13.85 -5.48
C ALA A 305 -13.23 14.38 -5.35
N GLN A 306 -14.14 13.93 -6.22
CA GLN A 306 -15.55 14.32 -6.18
C GLN A 306 -16.20 13.94 -4.83
N ARG A 307 -15.94 12.74 -4.33
CA ARG A 307 -16.56 12.22 -3.09
C ARG A 307 -16.10 12.97 -1.85
N TYR A 308 -14.78 13.24 -1.74
CA TYR A 308 -14.19 13.71 -0.50
C TYR A 308 -13.82 15.19 -0.49
N ALA A 309 -13.92 15.93 -1.60
CA ALA A 309 -13.53 17.34 -1.70
C ALA A 309 -14.08 18.24 -0.60
N ASN A 310 -15.33 18.00 -0.17
CA ASN A 310 -16.00 18.78 0.85
C ASN A 310 -15.89 18.17 2.26
N ASN A 311 -15.15 17.08 2.44
CA ASN A 311 -15.00 16.48 3.75
C ASN A 311 -13.95 17.28 4.57
N PRO A 312 -14.31 17.76 5.76
CA PRO A 312 -13.40 18.61 6.56
C PRO A 312 -12.13 17.87 7.03
N SER A 313 -12.13 16.55 7.01
CA SER A 313 -10.94 15.74 7.33
C SER A 313 -10.04 15.47 6.12
N LEU A 314 -10.46 15.78 4.89
CA LEU A 314 -9.56 15.61 3.74
C LEU A 314 -8.40 16.60 3.85
N LEU A 315 -7.17 16.09 3.86
CA LEU A 315 -5.94 16.88 3.75
C LEU A 315 -5.43 16.90 2.31
N GLY A 316 -5.36 15.72 1.67
CA GLY A 316 -4.83 15.61 0.32
C GLY A 316 -5.14 14.27 -0.33
N ILE A 317 -4.84 14.21 -1.62
CA ILE A 317 -4.93 13.00 -2.44
C ILE A 317 -3.56 12.77 -3.07
N GLU A 318 -2.99 11.61 -2.82
CA GLU A 318 -1.81 11.12 -3.47
C GLU A 318 -2.22 10.33 -4.72
N LEU A 319 -1.71 10.78 -5.86
CA LEU A 319 -2.22 10.34 -7.15
C LEU A 319 -1.77 8.93 -7.53
N LEU A 320 -0.60 8.49 -7.06
CA LEU A 320 -0.07 7.15 -7.35
C LEU A 320 1.10 6.84 -6.43
N ASN A 321 1.03 5.77 -5.66
CA ASN A 321 2.11 5.29 -4.82
C ASN A 321 3.21 4.59 -5.64
N GLU A 322 4.47 4.93 -5.40
CA GLU A 322 5.69 4.20 -5.81
C GLU A 322 5.71 3.67 -7.26
N PRO A 323 5.55 4.50 -8.29
CA PRO A 323 5.74 4.03 -9.66
C PRO A 323 7.19 3.57 -9.90
N SER A 324 7.37 2.43 -10.61
CA SER A 324 8.68 1.86 -10.89
C SER A 324 9.49 2.72 -11.88
N ALA A 325 10.68 3.19 -11.51
CA ALA A 325 11.56 3.92 -12.43
C ALA A 325 12.03 3.06 -13.63
N GLY A 326 12.11 1.74 -13.43
CA GLY A 326 12.49 0.80 -14.49
C GLY A 326 11.43 0.53 -15.54
N ALA A 327 10.14 0.74 -15.21
CA ALA A 327 9.02 0.38 -16.08
C ALA A 327 8.09 1.54 -16.44
N VAL A 328 8.08 2.61 -15.63
CA VAL A 328 7.23 3.80 -15.85
C VAL A 328 8.08 4.95 -16.36
N PRO A 329 7.96 5.37 -17.64
CA PRO A 329 8.68 6.50 -18.17
C PRO A 329 8.31 7.80 -17.44
N LEU A 330 9.30 8.64 -17.11
CA LEU A 330 9.07 9.90 -16.40
C LEU A 330 8.07 10.83 -17.14
N GLY A 331 8.19 10.94 -18.46
CA GLY A 331 7.26 11.77 -19.25
C GLY A 331 5.80 11.32 -19.16
N THR A 332 5.57 10.00 -19.12
CA THR A 332 4.24 9.42 -18.93
C THR A 332 3.70 9.73 -17.55
N LEU A 333 4.53 9.57 -16.52
CA LEU A 333 4.15 9.87 -15.13
C LEU A 333 3.82 11.34 -14.92
N VAL A 334 4.67 12.25 -15.43
CA VAL A 334 4.48 13.70 -15.34
C VAL A 334 3.17 14.13 -16.05
N SER A 335 2.88 13.55 -17.22
CA SER A 335 1.63 13.82 -17.94
C SER A 335 0.41 13.37 -17.12
N TYR A 336 0.46 12.17 -16.53
CA TYR A 336 -0.57 11.67 -15.62
C TYR A 336 -0.75 12.58 -14.41
N TYR A 337 0.34 12.97 -13.73
CA TYR A 337 0.30 13.82 -12.55
C TYR A 337 -0.31 15.20 -12.85
N LYS A 338 0.06 15.82 -13.98
CA LYS A 338 -0.55 17.10 -14.40
C LYS A 338 -2.06 16.98 -14.63
N THR A 339 -2.51 15.92 -15.27
CA THR A 339 -3.94 15.67 -15.49
C THR A 339 -4.67 15.40 -14.19
N GLY A 340 -4.12 14.54 -13.32
CA GLY A 340 -4.66 14.25 -11.99
C GLY A 340 -4.74 15.48 -11.10
N TYR A 341 -3.73 16.36 -11.15
CA TYR A 341 -3.77 17.66 -10.49
C TYR A 341 -4.98 18.50 -10.93
N GLN A 342 -5.22 18.63 -12.24
CA GLN A 342 -6.36 19.37 -12.74
C GLN A 342 -7.71 18.77 -12.29
N ILE A 343 -7.79 17.44 -12.24
CA ILE A 343 -8.99 16.74 -11.75
C ILE A 343 -9.26 17.11 -10.29
N VAL A 344 -8.26 16.99 -9.41
CA VAL A 344 -8.44 17.35 -7.98
C VAL A 344 -8.82 18.83 -7.84
N ARG A 345 -8.18 19.72 -8.59
CA ARG A 345 -8.46 21.17 -8.57
C ARG A 345 -9.87 21.51 -9.05
N SER A 346 -10.49 20.69 -9.90
CA SER A 346 -11.87 20.91 -10.33
C SER A 346 -12.90 20.74 -9.20
N TYR A 347 -12.52 20.06 -8.11
CA TYR A 347 -13.37 19.80 -6.94
C TYR A 347 -12.91 20.52 -5.67
N SER A 348 -11.60 20.78 -5.52
CA SER A 348 -11.05 21.40 -4.32
C SER A 348 -9.84 22.28 -4.63
N ASP A 349 -9.90 23.54 -4.22
CA ASP A 349 -8.79 24.48 -4.23
C ASP A 349 -7.86 24.32 -3.00
N LYS A 350 -8.32 23.59 -1.96
CA LYS A 350 -7.64 23.45 -0.66
C LYS A 350 -6.89 22.14 -0.50
N ALA A 351 -7.42 21.03 -1.02
CA ALA A 351 -6.78 19.73 -0.86
C ALA A 351 -5.37 19.73 -1.45
N TYR A 352 -4.41 19.16 -0.74
CA TYR A 352 -3.08 18.94 -1.29
C TYR A 352 -3.10 17.85 -2.36
N VAL A 353 -2.34 18.05 -3.44
CA VAL A 353 -2.11 17.02 -4.45
C VAL A 353 -0.70 16.51 -4.28
N ILE A 354 -0.59 15.22 -3.99
CA ILE A 354 0.66 14.57 -3.61
C ILE A 354 1.13 13.69 -4.76
N PHE A 355 2.41 13.82 -5.09
CA PHE A 355 3.09 13.15 -6.19
C PHE A 355 4.20 12.29 -5.62
N CYS A 356 4.02 10.98 -5.60
CA CYS A 356 5.05 10.06 -5.13
C CYS A 356 6.18 9.94 -6.14
N GLN A 357 7.41 9.97 -5.65
CA GLN A 357 8.60 9.72 -6.44
C GLN A 357 8.62 8.29 -6.97
N ARG A 358 9.25 8.08 -8.13
CA ARG A 358 9.48 6.74 -8.65
C ARG A 358 10.46 5.98 -7.75
N ILE A 359 10.18 4.71 -7.49
CA ILE A 359 11.09 3.82 -6.77
C ILE A 359 12.12 3.19 -7.71
N GLY A 360 13.28 2.83 -7.14
CA GLY A 360 14.44 2.33 -7.88
C GLY A 360 15.44 3.43 -8.20
N ASN A 361 16.09 3.35 -9.35
CA ASN A 361 17.13 4.32 -9.74
C ASN A 361 16.49 5.58 -10.38
N ALA A 362 15.92 6.46 -9.55
CA ALA A 362 15.31 7.73 -9.92
C ALA A 362 16.09 8.91 -9.31
N ASP A 363 16.11 10.06 -10.00
CA ASP A 363 16.68 11.30 -9.48
C ASP A 363 15.69 11.90 -8.45
N PRO A 364 16.08 12.15 -7.19
CA PRO A 364 15.20 12.79 -6.20
C PRO A 364 14.65 14.15 -6.63
N MET A 365 15.29 14.84 -7.56
CA MET A 365 14.88 16.16 -8.06
C MET A 365 13.94 16.10 -9.28
N GLU A 366 13.68 14.93 -9.87
CA GLU A 366 12.97 14.82 -11.17
C GLU A 366 11.57 15.42 -11.14
N LEU A 367 10.83 15.28 -10.03
CA LEU A 367 9.48 15.83 -9.89
C LEU A 367 9.49 17.33 -9.55
N TYR A 368 10.53 17.83 -8.89
CA TYR A 368 10.68 19.25 -8.60
C TYR A 368 10.90 20.09 -9.86
N GLN A 369 11.50 19.49 -10.88
CA GLN A 369 11.78 20.13 -12.19
C GLN A 369 10.59 20.00 -13.15
N ALA A 370 9.56 19.25 -12.79
CA ALA A 370 8.49 18.86 -13.73
C ALA A 370 7.33 19.85 -13.85
N ASP A 371 7.28 20.93 -13.02
CA ASP A 371 6.17 21.91 -13.00
C ASP A 371 4.79 21.21 -12.90
N LEU A 372 4.55 20.56 -11.76
CA LEU A 372 3.37 19.70 -11.55
C LEU A 372 2.10 20.44 -11.16
N GLY A 373 2.19 21.75 -10.90
CA GLY A 373 1.06 22.60 -10.55
C GLY A 373 1.45 23.75 -9.60
N PRO A 374 0.73 24.89 -9.66
CA PRO A 374 1.17 26.12 -8.99
C PRO A 374 0.89 26.18 -7.49
N THR A 375 -0.07 25.39 -6.96
CA THR A 375 -0.53 25.56 -5.57
C THR A 375 -0.87 24.22 -4.90
N ASN A 376 -0.61 24.13 -3.60
CA ASN A 376 -0.92 22.98 -2.76
C ASN A 376 -0.42 21.66 -3.36
N THR A 377 0.83 21.67 -3.82
CA THR A 377 1.52 20.51 -4.37
C THR A 377 2.55 19.99 -3.39
N VAL A 378 2.68 18.68 -3.32
CA VAL A 378 3.58 17.97 -2.42
C VAL A 378 4.28 16.88 -3.20
N VAL A 379 5.59 16.73 -3.02
CA VAL A 379 6.32 15.55 -3.49
C VAL A 379 6.56 14.62 -2.31
N ASP A 380 6.19 13.38 -2.49
CA ASP A 380 6.36 12.31 -1.51
C ASP A 380 7.61 11.48 -1.80
N LEU A 381 8.37 11.20 -0.75
CA LEU A 381 9.62 10.45 -0.75
C LEU A 381 9.53 9.35 0.29
N HIS A 382 9.98 8.16 -0.07
CA HIS A 382 10.02 7.01 0.83
C HIS A 382 11.46 6.71 1.24
N TYR A 383 11.73 6.75 2.54
CA TYR A 383 13.08 6.60 3.09
C TYR A 383 13.19 5.39 4.00
N TYR A 384 13.80 4.34 3.47
CA TYR A 384 14.09 3.11 4.19
C TYR A 384 15.59 2.85 4.23
N ASN A 385 16.08 2.33 5.36
CA ASN A 385 17.45 1.83 5.50
C ASN A 385 17.45 0.29 5.49
N LEU A 386 16.77 -0.31 4.48
CA LEU A 386 16.48 -1.74 4.43
C LEU A 386 16.76 -2.36 3.05
N PHE A 387 16.04 -1.94 2.02
CA PHE A 387 15.90 -2.65 0.74
C PHE A 387 17.11 -2.55 -0.19
N ASP A 388 18.11 -1.73 0.12
CA ASP A 388 19.35 -1.65 -0.62
C ASP A 388 20.44 -2.46 0.13
N PRO A 389 21.18 -3.37 -0.56
CA PRO A 389 22.31 -4.12 0.03
C PRO A 389 23.41 -3.25 0.65
N PHE A 390 23.43 -1.95 0.36
CA PHE A 390 24.30 -0.99 1.03
C PHE A 390 24.05 -0.96 2.54
N PHE A 391 22.79 -0.95 2.98
CA PHE A 391 22.43 -0.85 4.39
C PHE A 391 22.72 -2.12 5.19
N GLU A 392 22.79 -3.29 4.52
CA GLU A 392 23.19 -4.56 5.17
C GLU A 392 24.63 -4.54 5.71
N LYS A 393 25.45 -3.64 5.18
CA LYS A 393 26.86 -3.50 5.55
C LYS A 393 27.10 -2.50 6.67
N LEU A 394 26.10 -1.72 7.03
CA LEU A 394 26.21 -0.66 8.02
C LEU A 394 25.83 -1.18 9.41
N ASN A 395 26.64 -0.80 10.41
CA ASN A 395 26.26 -1.00 11.82
C ASN A 395 25.26 0.07 12.31
N ALA A 396 24.77 -0.03 13.55
CA ALA A 396 23.79 0.89 14.12
C ALA A 396 24.24 2.35 14.08
N THR A 397 25.49 2.64 14.45
CA THR A 397 26.04 4.00 14.45
C THR A 397 26.10 4.57 13.03
N GLU A 398 26.53 3.79 12.06
CA GLU A 398 26.64 4.20 10.65
C GLU A 398 25.26 4.44 10.03
N ASN A 399 24.26 3.61 10.34
CA ASN A 399 22.87 3.85 9.92
C ASN A 399 22.32 5.16 10.49
N ILE A 400 22.55 5.43 11.78
CA ILE A 400 22.13 6.69 12.42
C ILE A 400 22.82 7.88 11.77
N GLN A 401 24.14 7.78 11.53
CA GLN A 401 24.92 8.84 10.86
C GLN A 401 24.45 9.06 9.42
N PHE A 402 24.02 8.00 8.72
CA PHE A 402 23.48 8.13 7.37
C PHE A 402 22.24 9.04 7.32
N ILE A 403 21.38 8.98 8.32
CA ILE A 403 20.21 9.87 8.41
C ILE A 403 20.67 11.34 8.46
N TYR A 404 21.63 11.68 9.31
CA TYR A 404 22.11 13.05 9.44
C TYR A 404 22.97 13.50 8.24
N ASN A 405 23.85 12.64 7.72
CA ASN A 405 24.84 13.02 6.72
C ASN A 405 24.31 12.95 5.29
N ASN A 406 23.28 12.14 5.01
CA ASN A 406 22.75 11.89 3.67
C ASN A 406 21.30 12.36 3.54
N ARG A 407 20.38 11.93 4.42
CA ARG A 407 18.96 12.29 4.32
C ARG A 407 18.70 13.76 4.64
N MET A 408 19.33 14.31 5.67
CA MET A 408 19.16 15.73 6.03
C MET A 408 19.55 16.67 4.88
N PRO A 409 20.73 16.56 4.24
CA PRO A 409 21.06 17.39 3.08
C PRO A 409 20.09 17.23 1.90
N GLN A 410 19.55 16.01 1.67
CA GLN A 410 18.54 15.79 0.63
C GLN A 410 17.26 16.56 0.94
N VAL A 411 16.69 16.43 2.14
CA VAL A 411 15.49 17.16 2.56
C VAL A 411 15.70 18.67 2.44
N GLN A 412 16.85 19.18 2.92
CA GLN A 412 17.15 20.61 2.86
C GLN A 412 17.35 21.13 1.43
N ALA A 413 17.88 20.31 0.53
CA ALA A 413 18.05 20.70 -0.87
C ALA A 413 16.69 20.81 -1.57
N LEU A 414 15.79 19.89 -1.30
CA LEU A 414 14.43 19.87 -1.84
C LEU A 414 13.60 21.05 -1.34
N ASP A 415 13.63 21.35 -0.05
CA ASP A 415 12.91 22.48 0.54
C ASP A 415 13.37 23.87 0.00
N LYS A 416 14.61 23.98 -0.44
CA LYS A 416 15.15 25.21 -1.04
C LYS A 416 14.82 25.40 -2.52
N ALA A 417 14.25 24.40 -3.17
CA ALA A 417 14.05 24.38 -4.61
C ALA A 417 12.88 25.27 -5.11
N ASN A 418 12.17 26.00 -4.22
CA ASN A 418 10.96 26.77 -4.52
C ASN A 418 9.90 25.99 -5.30
N GLY A 419 9.86 24.67 -5.08
CA GLY A 419 8.97 23.72 -5.70
C GLY A 419 7.81 23.29 -4.78
N PRO A 420 7.26 22.12 -5.03
CA PRO A 420 6.29 21.48 -4.13
C PRO A 420 6.81 21.32 -2.72
N LEU A 421 5.91 21.23 -1.75
CA LEU A 421 6.28 20.88 -0.37
C LEU A 421 6.88 19.45 -0.33
N VAL A 422 7.74 19.21 0.66
CA VAL A 422 8.41 17.91 0.86
C VAL A 422 7.66 17.09 1.89
N PHE A 423 7.33 15.86 1.56
CA PHE A 423 6.74 14.87 2.44
C PHE A 423 7.63 13.63 2.50
N ILE A 424 7.88 13.10 3.69
CA ILE A 424 8.47 11.78 3.86
C ILE A 424 7.31 10.83 4.19
N GLY A 425 6.61 10.37 3.12
CA GLY A 425 5.35 9.63 3.25
C GLY A 425 5.51 8.23 3.78
N GLU A 426 6.70 7.67 3.65
CA GLU A 426 7.00 6.39 4.27
C GLU A 426 8.39 6.35 4.88
N TRP A 427 8.46 5.93 6.14
CA TRP A 427 9.67 5.59 6.86
C TRP A 427 9.35 4.67 8.04
N VAL A 428 10.36 3.98 8.57
CA VAL A 428 10.17 2.97 9.62
C VAL A 428 11.30 2.98 10.64
N ASN A 429 11.00 2.50 11.84
CA ASN A 429 12.03 2.29 12.89
C ASN A 429 12.63 0.87 12.82
N GLU A 430 12.76 0.29 11.62
CA GLU A 430 13.37 -1.01 11.34
C GLU A 430 14.60 -0.82 10.45
N TRP A 431 15.57 -1.69 10.60
CA TRP A 431 16.84 -1.73 9.85
C TRP A 431 17.42 -3.15 9.76
N ASN A 432 18.44 -3.34 8.93
CA ASN A 432 19.13 -4.63 8.77
C ASN A 432 20.25 -4.87 9.79
N VAL A 433 20.24 -4.19 10.96
CA VAL A 433 21.25 -4.38 12.00
C VAL A 433 20.83 -5.52 12.91
N THR A 434 21.63 -6.57 12.95
CA THR A 434 21.41 -7.71 13.86
C THR A 434 21.79 -7.34 15.30
N ASP A 435 21.05 -7.89 16.28
CA ASP A 435 21.30 -7.74 17.72
C ASP A 435 21.32 -6.27 18.23
N ALA A 436 20.66 -5.36 17.53
CA ALA A 436 20.55 -3.97 17.95
C ALA A 436 19.80 -3.84 19.27
N SER A 437 20.36 -3.04 20.18
CA SER A 437 19.74 -2.73 21.47
C SER A 437 18.55 -1.78 21.34
N GLN A 438 17.66 -1.79 22.34
CA GLN A 438 16.57 -0.81 22.42
C GLN A 438 17.07 0.64 22.35
N THR A 439 18.21 0.94 22.94
CA THR A 439 18.81 2.28 22.92
C THR A 439 19.21 2.67 21.49
N GLU A 440 19.75 1.76 20.72
CA GLU A 440 20.10 2.03 19.30
C GLU A 440 18.88 2.27 18.45
N TYR A 441 17.79 1.49 18.61
CA TYR A 441 16.50 1.76 17.98
C TYR A 441 15.92 3.13 18.38
N GLN A 442 16.04 3.54 19.66
CA GLN A 442 15.62 4.85 20.11
C GLN A 442 16.40 5.97 19.44
N LEU A 443 17.73 5.80 19.30
CA LEU A 443 18.59 6.79 18.63
C LEU A 443 18.31 6.85 17.13
N PHE A 444 18.06 5.72 16.48
CA PHE A 444 17.70 5.66 15.06
C PHE A 444 16.35 6.34 14.79
N GLY A 445 15.32 5.99 15.57
CA GLY A 445 14.01 6.64 15.48
C GLY A 445 14.06 8.12 15.78
N LYS A 446 14.89 8.54 16.77
CA LYS A 446 15.11 9.96 17.08
C LYS A 446 15.74 10.70 15.91
N ALA A 447 16.81 10.16 15.29
CA ALA A 447 17.46 10.75 14.13
C ALA A 447 16.48 10.96 12.96
N GLN A 448 15.65 9.96 12.68
CA GLN A 448 14.63 10.02 11.64
C GLN A 448 13.57 11.10 11.96
N LEU A 449 13.05 11.16 13.19
CA LEU A 449 12.07 12.17 13.60
C LEU A 449 12.64 13.59 13.55
N GLU A 450 13.91 13.79 13.89
CA GLU A 450 14.59 15.09 13.80
C GLU A 450 14.75 15.50 12.33
N VAL A 451 15.27 14.62 11.48
CA VAL A 451 15.55 14.94 10.07
C VAL A 451 14.29 15.02 9.23
N TYR A 452 13.37 14.06 9.36
CA TYR A 452 12.14 14.05 8.57
C TYR A 452 11.12 15.09 9.10
N GLY A 453 11.26 15.52 10.34
CA GLY A 453 10.53 16.67 10.90
C GLY A 453 10.89 18.01 10.27
N GLU A 454 12.05 18.11 9.58
CA GLU A 454 12.42 19.31 8.80
C GLU A 454 11.65 19.40 7.47
N ALA A 455 11.19 18.28 6.90
CA ALA A 455 10.42 18.28 5.65
C ALA A 455 9.25 19.26 5.72
N SER A 456 9.06 20.09 4.70
CA SER A 456 8.12 21.22 4.72
C SER A 456 6.67 20.82 4.85
N PHE A 457 6.26 19.66 4.31
CA PHE A 457 4.93 19.10 4.52
C PHE A 457 4.88 18.22 5.78
N GLY A 458 5.92 17.47 6.09
CA GLY A 458 6.03 16.59 7.24
C GLY A 458 6.36 15.14 6.90
N TRP A 459 5.85 14.21 7.70
CA TRP A 459 6.20 12.79 7.57
C TRP A 459 5.04 11.85 7.92
N SER A 460 5.13 10.57 7.45
CA SER A 460 4.22 9.48 7.78
C SER A 460 4.98 8.17 8.04
N TYR A 461 4.75 7.56 9.21
CA TYR A 461 5.37 6.30 9.62
C TYR A 461 4.70 5.11 8.95
N TRP A 462 5.47 4.15 8.44
CA TRP A 462 4.96 2.89 7.93
C TRP A 462 5.15 1.78 8.96
N THR A 463 4.13 1.23 9.62
CA THR A 463 2.68 1.43 9.51
C THR A 463 2.04 1.32 10.90
N VAL A 464 0.73 1.54 11.05
CA VAL A 464 0.06 1.55 12.37
C VAL A 464 0.09 0.19 13.05
N ARG A 465 -0.07 -0.89 12.28
CA ARG A 465 -0.06 -2.30 12.73
C ARG A 465 0.69 -3.19 11.76
N CYS A 466 1.53 -4.06 12.31
CA CYS A 466 2.28 -5.03 11.53
C CYS A 466 2.60 -6.27 12.37
N ASN A 467 2.74 -7.43 11.71
CA ASN A 467 3.22 -8.64 12.35
C ASN A 467 4.68 -8.52 12.83
N SER A 468 5.49 -7.72 12.12
CA SER A 468 6.85 -7.38 12.50
C SER A 468 6.88 -6.16 13.43
N VAL A 469 7.40 -6.35 14.66
CA VAL A 469 7.22 -5.39 15.77
C VAL A 469 7.78 -3.99 15.52
N HIS A 470 8.93 -3.86 14.86
CA HIS A 470 9.52 -2.55 14.59
C HIS A 470 8.86 -1.79 13.43
N TRP A 471 8.02 -2.48 12.64
CA TRP A 471 7.13 -1.86 11.66
C TRP A 471 5.82 -1.36 12.28
N ASP A 472 5.42 -1.92 13.43
CA ASP A 472 4.19 -1.57 14.15
C ASP A 472 4.40 -0.29 15.00
N TYR A 473 3.75 0.81 14.59
CA TYR A 473 3.86 2.11 15.29
C TYR A 473 3.34 2.05 16.71
N GLU A 474 2.19 1.39 16.93
CA GLU A 474 1.58 1.29 18.25
C GLU A 474 2.50 0.52 19.20
N TRP A 475 3.07 -0.59 18.73
CA TRP A 475 4.01 -1.40 19.49
C TRP A 475 5.28 -0.60 19.87
N ASN A 476 5.89 0.10 18.88
CA ASN A 476 7.09 0.92 19.10
C ASN A 476 6.85 2.02 20.13
N LYS A 477 5.69 2.71 20.08
CA LYS A 477 5.35 3.75 21.06
C LYS A 477 5.10 3.17 22.44
N ARG A 478 4.31 2.08 22.56
CA ARG A 478 3.99 1.44 23.84
C ARG A 478 5.20 0.84 24.54
N ASN A 479 6.11 0.26 23.77
CA ASN A 479 7.32 -0.39 24.28
C ASN A 479 8.53 0.56 24.31
N ARG A 480 8.35 1.84 23.98
CA ARG A 480 9.39 2.89 24.05
C ARG A 480 10.59 2.64 23.13
N TYR A 481 10.37 1.98 21.99
CA TYR A 481 11.38 1.89 20.91
C TYR A 481 11.37 3.16 20.07
N LEU A 482 10.23 3.84 19.94
CA LEU A 482 10.11 5.14 19.32
C LEU A 482 9.71 6.18 20.38
N ILE A 483 10.64 7.06 20.74
CA ILE A 483 10.45 8.16 21.69
C ILE A 483 10.43 9.51 20.96
N GLY A 484 9.60 10.44 21.41
CA GLY A 484 9.38 11.74 20.75
C GLY A 484 8.14 11.75 19.84
N GLY A 485 7.95 12.83 19.09
CA GLY A 485 6.78 13.01 18.20
C GLY A 485 5.47 13.35 18.91
N SER A 486 5.44 13.44 20.24
CA SER A 486 4.29 13.99 20.97
C SER A 486 4.29 15.51 20.88
N PRO A 487 3.12 16.19 20.82
CA PRO A 487 3.09 17.63 20.99
C PRO A 487 3.75 17.98 22.32
N LEU A 488 4.59 18.99 22.34
CA LEU A 488 4.87 19.68 23.60
C LEU A 488 3.51 20.04 24.19
N GLU A 489 3.21 19.56 25.38
CA GLU A 489 2.02 20.03 26.11
C GLU A 489 2.09 21.57 26.12
N SER A 490 1.16 22.18 25.39
CA SER A 490 1.09 23.63 25.40
C SER A 490 0.67 24.04 26.81
N PRO A 491 1.45 24.88 27.51
CA PRO A 491 1.13 25.27 28.89
C PRO A 491 -0.20 26.02 29.03
N LYS A 492 -0.89 26.33 27.95
CA LYS A 492 -2.11 27.16 27.92
C LYS A 492 -3.34 26.52 28.54
N TYR A 493 -3.42 25.19 28.64
CA TYR A 493 -4.60 24.54 29.24
C TYR A 493 -4.48 24.34 30.76
N MET A 494 -3.28 24.29 31.34
CA MET A 494 -3.11 24.20 32.79
C MET A 494 -3.47 25.52 33.51
N LEU A 495 -3.28 26.66 32.86
CA LEU A 495 -3.65 27.96 33.41
C LEU A 495 -5.17 28.22 33.45
N LEU A 496 -5.93 27.63 32.49
CA LEU A 496 -7.40 27.80 32.49
C LEU A 496 -8.08 26.97 33.57
N VAL A 497 -7.62 25.75 33.82
CA VAL A 497 -8.19 24.88 34.87
C VAL A 497 -7.81 25.42 36.28
N ALA A 498 -6.60 25.89 36.45
CA ALA A 498 -6.18 26.55 37.73
C ALA A 498 -6.92 27.85 37.98
N GLY A 499 -7.18 28.64 36.93
CA GLY A 499 -7.97 29.88 37.02
C GLY A 499 -9.46 29.63 37.39
N CYS A 500 -10.07 28.59 36.80
CA CYS A 500 -11.45 28.22 37.15
C CYS A 500 -11.58 27.64 38.56
N LEU A 501 -10.59 26.88 39.05
CA LEU A 501 -10.57 26.37 40.43
C LEU A 501 -10.37 27.49 41.47
N LEU A 502 -9.52 28.47 41.20
CA LEU A 502 -9.33 29.64 42.05
C LEU A 502 -10.56 30.55 42.08
N TYR A 503 -11.28 30.70 40.98
CA TYR A 503 -12.52 31.49 40.91
C TYR A 503 -13.67 30.81 41.65
N LEU A 504 -13.76 29.49 41.60
CA LEU A 504 -14.75 28.71 42.39
C LEU A 504 -14.47 28.74 43.90
N LEU A 505 -13.19 28.79 44.32
CA LEU A 505 -12.82 28.94 45.71
C LEU A 505 -13.10 30.36 46.24
N PHE A 506 -13.09 31.39 45.39
CA PHE A 506 -13.38 32.77 45.78
C PHE A 506 -14.88 33.07 45.89
N ILE A 507 -15.76 32.23 45.33
CA ILE A 507 -17.22 32.35 45.42
C ILE A 507 -17.77 31.57 46.64
N LEU A 508 -16.99 30.66 47.22
CA LEU A 508 -17.39 29.81 48.34
C LEU A 508 -16.81 30.24 49.68
N THR A 509 -16.06 31.33 49.72
CA THR A 509 -15.65 32.06 50.95
C THR A 509 -16.37 33.40 51.03
#